data_3acc53d0a70de69d764e54c289142e7a
#
_entry.id   3acc53d0a70de69d764e54c289142e7a
#
_cell.length_a   1.000
_cell.length_b   1.000
_cell.length_c   1.000
_cell.angle_alpha   90.00
_cell.angle_beta   90.00
_cell.angle_gamma   90.00
#
_symmetry.space_group_name_H-M   'P 1'
#
loop_
_entity.id
_entity.type
_entity.pdbx_description
1 polymer ?
#
loop_
_entity_poly.entity_id
_entity_poly.type
_entity_poly.pdbx_seq_one_letter_code
_entity_poly.pdbx_strand_id
1 'polypeptide(L)'
;MTPIKDTDYLAVSARLHAMENRLLTPEKQERLLEAANEAEARKLLAECGYAENSPLEEALRLRRESLFKDLSSSIPEPRLLDLFRIKFDYHNIKAILKAERRGISPEGLLLSGGRYDAERMQNEWHQEHRLTASDTARSAAEKAAALLRENDPQGADLV
;
A
#
# COMPACT_ATOMS: atom_id res chain seq x y z
N MET A 1 5.30 -0.82 31.27
CA MET A 1 5.18 0.12 30.13
C MET A 1 4.45 1.35 30.64
N THR A 2 5.00 2.54 30.43
CA THR A 2 4.32 3.78 30.76
C THR A 2 3.09 3.94 29.84
N PRO A 3 1.90 4.27 30.35
CA PRO A 3 0.73 4.48 29.50
C PRO A 3 0.98 5.65 28.54
N ILE A 4 0.64 5.45 27.27
CA ILE A 4 0.72 6.49 26.23
C ILE A 4 -0.34 7.56 26.55
N LYS A 5 0.05 8.83 26.47
CA LYS A 5 -0.81 9.98 26.73
C LYS A 5 -1.11 10.71 25.42
N ASP A 6 -2.21 11.46 25.37
CA ASP A 6 -2.57 12.30 24.22
C ASP A 6 -1.46 13.28 23.85
N THR A 7 -0.73 13.78 24.85
CA THR A 7 0.41 14.69 24.66
C THR A 7 1.57 14.05 23.86
N ASP A 8 1.70 12.73 23.87
CA ASP A 8 2.77 12.03 23.15
C ASP A 8 2.54 12.08 21.63
N TYR A 9 1.29 12.38 21.20
CA TYR A 9 0.92 12.53 19.79
C TYR A 9 1.06 13.95 19.24
N LEU A 10 1.35 14.97 20.08
CA LEU A 10 1.39 16.38 19.65
C LEU A 10 2.37 16.63 18.50
N ALA A 11 3.57 16.06 18.60
CA ALA A 11 4.61 16.24 17.57
C ALA A 11 4.20 15.61 16.23
N VAL A 12 3.65 14.40 16.26
CA VAL A 12 3.20 13.72 15.02
C VAL A 12 1.96 14.39 14.46
N SER A 13 1.04 14.90 15.29
CA SER A 13 -0.13 15.66 14.86
C SER A 13 0.29 16.94 14.12
N ALA A 14 1.20 17.73 14.71
CA ALA A 14 1.73 18.92 14.06
C ALA A 14 2.42 18.60 12.72
N ARG A 15 3.16 17.50 12.67
CA ARG A 15 3.79 17.03 11.42
C ARG A 15 2.76 16.62 10.37
N LEU A 16 1.70 15.90 10.75
CA LEU A 16 0.61 15.53 9.84
C LEU A 16 -0.09 16.77 9.26
N HIS A 17 -0.41 17.77 10.09
CA HIS A 17 -0.97 19.03 9.60
C HIS A 17 -0.04 19.75 8.60
N ALA A 18 1.27 19.74 8.84
CA ALA A 18 2.22 20.29 7.87
C ALA A 18 2.25 19.50 6.54
N MET A 19 2.01 18.19 6.61
CA MET A 19 1.94 17.34 5.40
C MET A 19 0.63 17.51 4.63
N GLU A 20 -0.47 17.89 5.29
CA GLU A 20 -1.77 18.16 4.65
C GLU A 20 -1.66 19.27 3.60
N ASN A 21 -0.80 20.27 3.80
CA ASN A 21 -0.55 21.33 2.83
C ASN A 21 0.03 20.84 1.48
N ARG A 22 0.54 19.60 1.45
CA ARG A 22 1.08 18.96 0.24
C ARG A 22 0.11 18.00 -0.43
N LEU A 23 -1.12 17.87 0.08
CA LEU A 23 -2.14 17.05 -0.56
C LEU A 23 -2.56 17.64 -1.92
N LEU A 24 -3.06 16.76 -2.77
CA LEU A 24 -3.72 17.14 -4.03
C LEU A 24 -5.08 17.75 -3.70
N THR A 25 -5.13 19.10 -3.63
CA THR A 25 -6.39 19.83 -3.50
C THR A 25 -7.18 19.78 -4.81
N PRO A 26 -8.50 20.08 -4.81
CA PRO A 26 -9.29 20.15 -6.04
C PRO A 26 -8.65 21.03 -7.12
N GLU A 27 -8.12 22.21 -6.73
CA GLU A 27 -7.46 23.14 -7.65
C GLU A 27 -6.19 22.54 -8.26
N LYS A 28 -5.40 21.80 -7.47
CA LYS A 28 -4.21 21.09 -7.97
C LYS A 28 -4.61 19.94 -8.90
N GLN A 29 -5.73 19.26 -8.61
CA GLN A 29 -6.25 18.20 -9.48
C GLN A 29 -6.70 18.76 -10.83
N GLU A 30 -7.41 19.90 -10.84
CA GLU A 30 -7.79 20.57 -12.08
C GLU A 30 -6.55 20.96 -12.91
N ARG A 31 -5.57 21.63 -12.29
CA ARG A 31 -4.30 21.95 -12.97
C ARG A 31 -3.58 20.72 -13.51
N LEU A 32 -3.66 19.58 -12.80
CA LEU A 32 -3.05 18.33 -13.25
C LEU A 32 -3.78 17.74 -14.47
N LEU A 33 -5.12 17.86 -14.53
CA LEU A 33 -5.92 17.45 -15.67
C LEU A 33 -5.73 18.34 -16.90
N GLU A 34 -5.42 19.62 -16.68
CA GLU A 34 -5.14 20.61 -17.73
C GLU A 34 -3.68 20.61 -18.22
N ALA A 35 -2.81 19.82 -17.59
CA ALA A 35 -1.41 19.75 -17.95
C ALA A 35 -1.22 19.38 -19.43
N ALA A 36 -0.48 20.19 -20.17
CA ALA A 36 -0.29 20.03 -21.61
C ALA A 36 0.53 18.79 -21.99
N ASN A 37 1.34 18.29 -21.06
CA ASN A 37 2.20 17.12 -21.27
C ASN A 37 2.62 16.48 -19.94
N GLU A 38 3.21 15.30 -20.05
CA GLU A 38 3.67 14.52 -18.88
C GLU A 38 4.71 15.27 -18.03
N ALA A 39 5.59 16.05 -18.64
CA ALA A 39 6.62 16.80 -17.91
C ALA A 39 6.00 17.87 -17.00
N GLU A 40 4.96 18.55 -17.46
CA GLU A 40 4.21 19.53 -16.67
C GLU A 40 3.44 18.83 -15.54
N ALA A 41 2.77 17.72 -15.83
CA ALA A 41 2.08 16.92 -14.82
C ALA A 41 3.04 16.44 -13.72
N ARG A 42 4.25 16.01 -14.07
CA ARG A 42 5.28 15.60 -13.11
C ARG A 42 5.74 16.75 -12.21
N LYS A 43 5.90 17.96 -12.75
CA LYS A 43 6.24 19.15 -11.95
C LYS A 43 5.16 19.46 -10.92
N LEU A 44 3.89 19.40 -11.33
CA LEU A 44 2.76 19.61 -10.40
C LEU A 44 2.72 18.54 -9.30
N LEU A 45 3.00 17.28 -9.64
CA LEU A 45 3.11 16.21 -8.63
C LEU A 45 4.31 16.43 -7.70
N ALA A 46 5.44 16.97 -8.19
CA ALA A 46 6.59 17.28 -7.36
C ALA A 46 6.28 18.35 -6.30
N GLU A 47 5.41 19.33 -6.59
CA GLU A 47 4.88 20.30 -5.60
C GLU A 47 4.14 19.59 -4.45
N CYS A 48 3.57 18.41 -4.71
CA CYS A 48 2.90 17.56 -3.72
C CYS A 48 3.85 16.55 -3.04
N GLY A 49 5.16 16.60 -3.37
CA GLY A 49 6.19 15.77 -2.75
C GLY A 49 6.39 14.41 -3.40
N TYR A 50 5.95 14.24 -4.65
CA TYR A 50 6.29 13.06 -5.47
C TYR A 50 7.63 13.26 -6.17
N ALA A 51 8.33 12.16 -6.48
CA ALA A 51 9.63 12.21 -7.16
C ALA A 51 9.46 12.63 -8.64
N GLU A 52 10.05 13.75 -9.03
CA GLU A 52 9.89 14.35 -10.37
C GLU A 52 10.53 13.49 -11.48
N ASN A 53 11.69 12.90 -11.20
CA ASN A 53 12.52 12.22 -12.20
C ASN A 53 12.31 10.69 -12.26
N SER A 54 11.24 10.18 -11.65
CA SER A 54 10.93 8.76 -11.65
C SER A 54 9.68 8.48 -12.50
N PRO A 55 9.51 7.26 -13.05
CA PRO A 55 8.23 6.82 -13.58
C PRO A 55 7.11 7.03 -12.54
N LEU A 56 5.88 7.26 -12.99
CA LEU A 56 4.78 7.61 -12.10
C LEU A 56 4.55 6.54 -11.01
N GLU A 57 4.53 5.27 -11.38
CA GLU A 57 4.36 4.15 -10.46
C GLU A 57 5.46 4.12 -9.39
N GLU A 58 6.69 4.38 -9.81
CA GLU A 58 7.84 4.44 -8.90
C GLU A 58 7.74 5.65 -7.96
N ALA A 59 7.35 6.82 -8.47
CA ALA A 59 7.12 8.01 -7.66
C ALA A 59 6.03 7.78 -6.60
N LEU A 60 4.94 7.11 -6.96
CA LEU A 60 3.85 6.73 -6.05
C LEU A 60 4.34 5.73 -5.00
N ARG A 61 5.12 4.72 -5.40
CA ARG A 61 5.72 3.73 -4.51
C ARG A 61 6.64 4.40 -3.49
N LEU A 62 7.59 5.18 -3.95
CA LEU A 62 8.55 5.90 -3.09
C LEU A 62 7.85 6.84 -2.11
N ARG A 63 6.83 7.56 -2.58
CA ARG A 63 6.05 8.47 -1.72
C ARG A 63 5.35 7.72 -0.62
N ARG A 64 4.72 6.60 -0.92
CA ARG A 64 4.03 5.74 0.05
C ARG A 64 5.00 5.16 1.08
N GLU A 65 6.13 4.61 0.64
CA GLU A 65 7.16 4.05 1.52
C GLU A 65 7.74 5.11 2.45
N SER A 66 8.09 6.28 1.92
CA SER A 66 8.58 7.40 2.71
C SER A 66 7.55 7.83 3.77
N LEU A 67 6.28 7.93 3.40
CA LEU A 67 5.20 8.29 4.32
C LEU A 67 5.10 7.30 5.49
N PHE A 68 5.02 6.00 5.20
CA PHE A 68 4.94 4.98 6.24
C PHE A 68 6.20 4.91 7.10
N LYS A 69 7.38 5.08 6.52
CA LYS A 69 8.65 5.15 7.25
C LYS A 69 8.67 6.34 8.20
N ASP A 70 8.32 7.50 7.72
CA ASP A 70 8.27 8.74 8.48
C ASP A 70 7.29 8.67 9.64
N LEU A 71 6.08 8.16 9.40
CA LEU A 71 5.06 8.00 10.44
C LEU A 71 5.46 6.92 11.45
N SER A 72 6.00 5.79 11.01
CA SER A 72 6.45 4.71 11.91
C SER A 72 7.52 5.17 12.89
N SER A 73 8.37 6.12 12.49
CA SER A 73 9.41 6.69 13.37
C SER A 73 8.92 7.77 14.32
N SER A 74 7.74 8.32 14.06
CA SER A 74 7.22 9.51 14.76
C SER A 74 6.03 9.22 15.66
N ILE A 75 5.27 8.15 15.37
CA ILE A 75 4.08 7.80 16.14
C ILE A 75 4.44 6.97 17.36
N PRO A 76 3.88 7.28 18.55
CA PRO A 76 4.16 6.54 19.79
C PRO A 76 3.78 5.05 19.72
N GLU A 77 2.75 4.72 18.96
CA GLU A 77 2.30 3.34 18.75
C GLU A 77 2.25 2.98 17.25
N PRO A 78 3.37 2.48 16.69
CA PRO A 78 3.46 2.16 15.25
C PRO A 78 2.41 1.17 14.76
N ARG A 79 1.84 0.33 15.63
CA ARG A 79 0.77 -0.63 15.30
C ARG A 79 -0.49 0.04 14.77
N LEU A 80 -0.74 1.32 15.11
CA LEU A 80 -1.86 2.07 14.54
C LEU A 80 -1.77 2.19 13.02
N LEU A 81 -0.55 2.20 12.47
CA LEU A 81 -0.34 2.22 11.02
C LEU A 81 -0.73 0.92 10.34
N ASP A 82 -0.78 -0.19 11.06
CA ASP A 82 -1.16 -1.49 10.51
C ASP A 82 -2.61 -1.47 9.98
N LEU A 83 -3.50 -0.65 10.56
CA LEU A 83 -4.85 -0.44 10.06
C LEU A 83 -4.85 0.07 8.60
N PHE A 84 -3.89 0.92 8.26
CA PHE A 84 -3.75 1.47 6.91
C PHE A 84 -2.95 0.57 5.98
N ARG A 85 -2.08 -0.28 6.53
CA ARG A 85 -1.19 -1.16 5.78
C ARG A 85 -1.86 -2.47 5.38
N ILE A 86 -2.84 -2.92 6.16
CA ILE A 86 -3.54 -4.19 5.96
C ILE A 86 -4.16 -4.31 4.55
N LYS A 87 -4.66 -3.22 3.98
CA LYS A 87 -5.23 -3.21 2.63
C LYS A 87 -4.24 -3.63 1.54
N PHE A 88 -2.95 -3.31 1.73
CA PHE A 88 -1.91 -3.69 0.77
C PHE A 88 -1.59 -5.18 0.90
N ASP A 89 -1.60 -5.74 2.12
CA ASP A 89 -1.41 -7.17 2.34
C ASP A 89 -2.49 -7.97 1.61
N TYR A 90 -3.77 -7.63 1.81
CA TYR A 90 -4.88 -8.32 1.16
C TYR A 90 -4.92 -8.09 -0.36
N HIS A 91 -4.53 -6.91 -0.83
CA HIS A 91 -4.35 -6.68 -2.26
C HIS A 91 -3.29 -7.62 -2.85
N ASN A 92 -2.13 -7.71 -2.20
CA ASN A 92 -1.04 -8.57 -2.67
C ASN A 92 -1.42 -10.04 -2.64
N ILE A 93 -2.09 -10.53 -1.59
CA ILE A 93 -2.63 -11.89 -1.53
C ILE A 93 -3.52 -12.15 -2.74
N LYS A 94 -4.49 -11.29 -3.02
CA LYS A 94 -5.41 -11.45 -4.16
C LYS A 94 -4.69 -11.38 -5.50
N ALA A 95 -3.71 -10.49 -5.65
CA ALA A 95 -2.91 -10.39 -6.87
C ALA A 95 -2.12 -11.67 -7.13
N ILE A 96 -1.46 -12.21 -6.12
CA ILE A 96 -0.68 -13.46 -6.20
C ILE A 96 -1.60 -14.64 -6.60
N LEU A 97 -2.71 -14.82 -5.89
CA LEU A 97 -3.63 -15.93 -6.13
C LEU A 97 -4.28 -15.88 -7.52
N LYS A 98 -4.70 -14.68 -7.97
CA LYS A 98 -5.31 -14.51 -9.29
C LYS A 98 -4.29 -14.65 -10.42
N ALA A 99 -3.06 -14.19 -10.22
CA ALA A 99 -1.98 -14.35 -11.18
C ALA A 99 -1.62 -15.83 -11.34
N GLU A 100 -1.46 -16.57 -10.24
CA GLU A 100 -1.23 -18.01 -10.27
C GLU A 100 -2.34 -18.75 -11.03
N ARG A 101 -3.62 -18.44 -10.73
CA ARG A 101 -4.76 -19.05 -11.42
C ARG A 101 -4.76 -18.80 -12.92
N ARG A 102 -4.22 -17.67 -13.37
CA ARG A 102 -4.10 -17.30 -14.78
C ARG A 102 -2.81 -17.75 -15.43
N GLY A 103 -1.86 -18.30 -14.67
CA GLY A 103 -0.55 -18.68 -15.16
C GLY A 103 0.33 -17.50 -15.58
N ILE A 104 0.14 -16.33 -14.96
CA ILE A 104 0.91 -15.10 -15.23
C ILE A 104 1.73 -14.67 -14.01
N SER A 105 2.76 -13.86 -14.22
CA SER A 105 3.49 -13.25 -13.11
C SER A 105 2.64 -12.16 -12.44
N PRO A 106 2.61 -12.07 -11.10
CA PRO A 106 2.00 -10.95 -10.38
C PRO A 106 2.89 -9.70 -10.37
N GLU A 107 4.09 -9.78 -10.96
CA GLU A 107 5.03 -8.66 -11.04
C GLU A 107 4.36 -7.42 -11.67
N GLY A 108 4.57 -6.25 -11.08
CA GLY A 108 3.86 -5.03 -11.47
C GLY A 108 2.46 -4.87 -10.88
N LEU A 109 1.84 -5.94 -10.34
CA LEU A 109 0.55 -5.86 -9.62
C LEU A 109 0.74 -5.75 -8.10
N LEU A 110 1.93 -6.09 -7.60
CA LEU A 110 2.23 -6.07 -6.18
C LEU A 110 2.47 -4.65 -5.69
N LEU A 111 1.92 -4.33 -4.53
CA LEU A 111 2.06 -3.02 -3.90
C LEU A 111 2.96 -3.09 -2.68
N SER A 112 3.89 -2.14 -2.58
CA SER A 112 4.68 -1.90 -1.36
C SER A 112 3.83 -1.21 -0.28
N GLY A 113 4.33 -1.19 0.95
CA GLY A 113 3.68 -0.48 2.07
C GLY A 113 2.77 -1.35 2.92
N GLY A 114 2.64 -2.63 2.63
CA GLY A 114 2.01 -3.62 3.50
C GLY A 114 2.81 -3.88 4.79
N ARG A 115 2.28 -4.70 5.68
CA ARG A 115 2.96 -5.22 6.88
C ARG A 115 3.94 -6.32 6.53
N TYR A 116 3.65 -7.04 5.43
CA TYR A 116 4.44 -8.15 4.92
C TYR A 116 5.09 -7.75 3.59
N ASP A 117 6.28 -8.28 3.36
CA ASP A 117 6.97 -8.10 2.09
C ASP A 117 6.26 -8.88 0.98
N ALA A 118 5.93 -8.20 -0.12
CA ALA A 118 5.11 -8.76 -1.19
C ALA A 118 5.85 -9.85 -2.00
N GLU A 119 7.15 -9.68 -2.24
CA GLU A 119 7.96 -10.66 -2.97
C GLU A 119 8.12 -11.93 -2.14
N ARG A 120 8.34 -11.76 -0.82
CA ARG A 120 8.38 -12.89 0.10
C ARG A 120 7.07 -13.64 0.13
N MET A 121 5.92 -12.95 0.21
CA MET A 121 4.59 -13.57 0.17
C MET A 121 4.38 -14.36 -1.14
N GLN A 122 4.81 -13.81 -2.28
CA GLN A 122 4.76 -14.49 -3.56
C GLN A 122 5.58 -15.78 -3.57
N ASN A 123 6.81 -15.72 -3.07
CA ASN A 123 7.70 -16.86 -3.01
C ASN A 123 7.18 -17.97 -2.07
N GLU A 124 6.71 -17.59 -0.88
CA GLU A 124 6.10 -18.52 0.08
C GLU A 124 4.87 -19.21 -0.52
N TRP A 125 3.98 -18.45 -1.18
CA TRP A 125 2.82 -19.03 -1.82
C TRP A 125 3.18 -19.96 -2.97
N HIS A 126 4.12 -19.56 -3.81
CA HIS A 126 4.55 -20.37 -4.95
C HIS A 126 5.21 -21.71 -4.54
N GLN A 127 5.97 -21.70 -3.45
CA GLN A 127 6.69 -22.89 -2.98
C GLN A 127 5.85 -23.78 -2.08
N GLU A 128 5.10 -23.22 -1.16
CA GLU A 128 4.46 -23.93 -0.06
C GLU A 128 2.92 -23.84 -0.09
N HIS A 129 2.34 -23.01 -0.96
CA HIS A 129 0.91 -22.62 -0.95
C HIS A 129 0.43 -22.17 0.45
N ARG A 130 1.35 -21.56 1.19
CA ARG A 130 1.14 -21.10 2.55
C ARG A 130 1.88 -19.79 2.78
N LEU A 131 1.24 -18.87 3.51
CA LEU A 131 1.84 -17.57 3.85
C LEU A 131 2.32 -17.57 5.31
N THR A 132 3.51 -17.03 5.54
CA THR A 132 4.01 -16.66 6.87
C THR A 132 3.42 -15.30 7.24
N ALA A 133 2.10 -15.26 7.47
CA ALA A 133 1.33 -14.08 7.82
C ALA A 133 0.48 -14.37 9.07
N SER A 134 -0.35 -13.41 9.48
CA SER A 134 -1.31 -13.65 10.57
C SER A 134 -2.26 -14.80 10.22
N ASP A 135 -2.78 -15.47 11.23
CA ASP A 135 -3.73 -16.59 11.03
C ASP A 135 -4.95 -16.16 10.20
N THR A 136 -5.43 -14.92 10.40
CA THR A 136 -6.52 -14.35 9.61
C THR A 136 -6.15 -14.21 8.15
N ALA A 137 -4.98 -13.63 7.84
CA ALA A 137 -4.54 -13.45 6.46
C ALA A 137 -4.29 -14.79 5.76
N ARG A 138 -3.72 -15.76 6.47
CA ARG A 138 -3.50 -17.12 5.97
C ARG A 138 -4.83 -17.83 5.67
N SER A 139 -5.77 -17.80 6.60
CA SER A 139 -7.11 -18.39 6.40
C SER A 139 -7.85 -17.73 5.23
N ALA A 140 -7.75 -16.41 5.09
CA ALA A 140 -8.32 -15.69 3.96
C ALA A 140 -7.69 -16.12 2.62
N ALA A 141 -6.36 -16.25 2.56
CA ALA A 141 -5.67 -16.72 1.37
C ALA A 141 -6.11 -18.13 0.95
N GLU A 142 -6.19 -19.06 1.91
CA GLU A 142 -6.64 -20.45 1.68
C GLU A 142 -8.07 -20.51 1.15
N LYS A 143 -8.99 -19.73 1.75
CA LYS A 143 -10.39 -19.63 1.29
C LYS A 143 -10.51 -19.02 -0.09
N ALA A 144 -9.80 -17.92 -0.35
CA ALA A 144 -9.80 -17.28 -1.66
C ALA A 144 -9.23 -18.20 -2.73
N ALA A 145 -8.16 -18.94 -2.43
CA ALA A 145 -7.59 -19.94 -3.34
C ALA A 145 -8.59 -21.07 -3.66
N ALA A 146 -9.37 -21.53 -2.68
CA ALA A 146 -10.41 -22.52 -2.89
C ALA A 146 -11.49 -22.01 -3.85
N LEU A 147 -12.01 -20.79 -3.61
CA LEU A 147 -13.02 -20.16 -4.47
C LEU A 147 -12.51 -19.94 -5.90
N LEU A 148 -11.25 -19.55 -6.06
CA LEU A 148 -10.64 -19.42 -7.39
C LEU A 148 -10.54 -20.78 -8.12
N ARG A 149 -10.31 -21.90 -7.42
CA ARG A 149 -10.34 -23.25 -8.05
C ARG A 149 -11.75 -23.61 -8.51
N GLU A 150 -12.79 -23.20 -7.79
CA GLU A 150 -14.19 -23.35 -8.15
C GLU A 150 -14.67 -22.37 -9.22
N ASN A 151 -13.76 -21.53 -9.75
CA ASN A 151 -14.01 -20.51 -10.76
C ASN A 151 -14.95 -19.38 -10.27
N ASP A 152 -14.89 -19.06 -8.99
CA ASP A 152 -15.58 -17.93 -8.37
C ASP A 152 -14.60 -16.80 -7.96
N PRO A 153 -14.17 -15.95 -8.93
CA PRO A 153 -13.27 -14.84 -8.63
C PRO A 153 -13.94 -13.71 -7.84
N GLN A 154 -15.27 -13.58 -7.92
CA GLN A 154 -16.01 -12.57 -7.14
C GLN A 154 -16.10 -12.97 -5.68
N GLY A 155 -16.39 -14.23 -5.39
CA GLY A 155 -16.35 -14.77 -4.04
C GLY A 155 -14.97 -14.62 -3.40
N ALA A 156 -13.91 -14.85 -4.18
CA ALA A 156 -12.53 -14.66 -3.70
C ALA A 156 -12.19 -13.19 -3.35
N ASP A 157 -12.88 -12.20 -3.94
CA ASP A 157 -12.70 -10.79 -3.60
C ASP A 157 -13.38 -10.39 -2.28
N LEU A 158 -14.35 -11.18 -1.82
CA LEU A 158 -15.14 -10.91 -0.62
C LEU A 158 -14.58 -11.57 0.65
N VAL A 159 -13.58 -12.43 0.54
CA VAL A 159 -12.87 -13.07 1.66
C VAL A 159 -11.78 -12.14 2.26
#